data_7615f86955ad2609e8e3aacf18014a64
#
_entry.id   7615f86955ad2609e8e3aacf18014a64
#
_cell.length_a   1.000
_cell.length_b   1.000
_cell.length_c   1.000
_cell.angle_alpha   90.00
_cell.angle_beta   90.00
_cell.angle_gamma   90.00
#
_symmetry.space_group_name_H-M   'P 1'
#
loop_
_entity.id
_entity.type
_entity.pdbx_description
1 polymer ?
#
loop_
_entity_poly.entity_id
_entity_poly.type
_entity_poly.pdbx_seq_one_letter_code
_entity_poly.pdbx_strand_id
1 'polypeptide(L)'
;MTDCANRRSGVIFILLAGLFWSFGGVLSKFTAWNAFTLAGYRSIVSVVILGLYRRSFKVKANAPTWIGAAGVALTSTLFLISTKLTSAANAIVLQYAMPIFVILYQIFVQKKRPTALDVSTAAVVLLGVVLCFCQGMRTGGLLGNIAGLLAAVSWTAVFLAARMPGCDAMSYTYLGNLLCCVWLLAMPFYPAVSAGPMGWLTATALGACLGLGYLFFSLGMRRGVSSITAAIVANVEPVLNPTWCFLLLGENPGALSLSGAAVVLLAVTAYSLLSKKEA
;
A
#
# COMPACT_ATOMS: atom_id res chain seq x y z
N MET A 1 9.65 32.07 4.32
CA MET A 1 9.41 31.63 2.91
C MET A 1 9.97 30.23 2.61
N THR A 2 11.06 29.80 3.23
CA THR A 2 11.70 28.49 3.02
C THR A 2 10.83 27.28 3.44
N ASP A 3 10.10 27.37 4.54
CA ASP A 3 9.25 26.27 5.04
C ASP A 3 8.04 25.97 4.14
N CYS A 4 7.41 26.99 3.58
CA CYS A 4 6.25 26.82 2.70
C CYS A 4 6.67 26.19 1.34
N ALA A 5 7.81 26.60 0.79
CA ALA A 5 8.35 26.02 -0.44
C ALA A 5 8.78 24.56 -0.22
N ASN A 6 9.37 24.28 0.94
CA ASN A 6 9.79 22.93 1.32
C ASN A 6 8.57 21.99 1.47
N ARG A 7 7.50 22.45 2.09
CA ARG A 7 6.26 21.69 2.24
C ARG A 7 5.55 21.45 0.91
N ARG A 8 5.52 22.43 -0.01
CA ARG A 8 4.94 22.26 -1.37
C ARG A 8 5.68 21.16 -2.15
N SER A 9 7.01 21.19 -2.14
CA SER A 9 7.81 20.15 -2.79
C SER A 9 7.62 18.78 -2.13
N GLY A 10 7.38 18.73 -0.81
CA GLY A 10 7.02 17.50 -0.11
C GLY A 10 5.70 16.87 -0.60
N VAL A 11 4.68 17.71 -0.84
CA VAL A 11 3.39 17.25 -1.41
C VAL A 11 3.58 16.67 -2.80
N ILE A 12 4.42 17.28 -3.64
CA ILE A 12 4.73 16.75 -4.98
C ILE A 12 5.38 15.36 -4.87
N PHE A 13 6.28 15.15 -3.90
CA PHE A 13 6.87 13.84 -3.69
C PHE A 13 5.85 12.79 -3.24
N ILE A 14 4.89 13.13 -2.40
CA ILE A 14 3.80 12.19 -2.04
C ILE A 14 2.93 11.86 -3.25
N LEU A 15 2.62 12.85 -4.10
CA LEU A 15 1.90 12.61 -5.36
C LEU A 15 2.67 11.65 -6.28
N LEU A 16 3.97 11.86 -6.44
CA LEU A 16 4.83 10.96 -7.22
C LEU A 16 4.84 9.55 -6.63
N ALA A 17 4.89 9.43 -5.30
CA ALA A 17 4.83 8.13 -4.64
C ALA A 17 3.52 7.39 -4.99
N GLY A 18 2.36 8.04 -4.86
CA GLY A 18 1.07 7.48 -5.22
C GLY A 18 0.97 7.13 -6.71
N LEU A 19 1.52 7.98 -7.59
CA LEU A 19 1.58 7.70 -9.01
C LEU A 19 2.40 6.44 -9.32
N PHE A 20 3.59 6.29 -8.75
CA PHE A 20 4.41 5.09 -8.97
C PHE A 20 3.75 3.84 -8.39
N TRP A 21 3.18 3.90 -7.21
CA TRP A 21 2.48 2.76 -6.61
C TRP A 21 1.23 2.37 -7.39
N SER A 22 0.56 3.31 -8.06
CA SER A 22 -0.65 3.02 -8.83
C SER A 22 -0.44 2.06 -10.00
N PHE A 23 0.79 1.93 -10.50
CA PHE A 23 1.14 0.92 -11.49
C PHE A 23 1.23 -0.50 -10.92
N GLY A 24 1.17 -0.66 -9.59
CA GLY A 24 1.32 -1.94 -8.90
C GLY A 24 0.33 -3.01 -9.37
N GLY A 25 -0.94 -2.66 -9.54
CA GLY A 25 -1.97 -3.59 -10.02
C GLY A 25 -1.72 -4.06 -11.44
N VAL A 26 -1.63 -3.11 -12.36
CA VAL A 26 -1.51 -3.42 -13.79
C VAL A 26 -0.23 -4.17 -14.12
N LEU A 27 0.93 -3.75 -13.61
CA LEU A 27 2.20 -4.42 -13.86
C LEU A 27 2.23 -5.83 -13.25
N SER A 28 1.61 -6.04 -12.09
CA SER A 28 1.51 -7.37 -11.50
C SER A 28 0.67 -8.34 -12.34
N LYS A 29 -0.32 -7.83 -13.06
CA LYS A 29 -1.19 -8.62 -13.94
C LYS A 29 -0.59 -8.92 -15.31
N PHE A 30 0.33 -8.09 -15.78
CA PHE A 30 1.05 -8.34 -17.04
C PHE A 30 2.04 -9.52 -16.95
N THR A 31 2.44 -9.95 -15.76
CA THR A 31 3.32 -11.11 -15.61
C THR A 31 2.56 -12.34 -15.14
N ALA A 32 2.88 -13.50 -15.72
CA ALA A 32 2.35 -14.79 -15.29
C ALA A 32 2.97 -15.31 -13.98
N TRP A 33 3.96 -14.62 -13.44
CA TRP A 33 4.63 -15.03 -12.19
C TRP A 33 3.64 -15.12 -11.03
N ASN A 34 3.85 -16.09 -10.16
CA ASN A 34 3.08 -16.20 -8.93
C ASN A 34 3.37 -15.02 -7.97
N ALA A 35 2.47 -14.78 -7.00
CA ALA A 35 2.55 -13.65 -6.10
C ALA A 35 3.85 -13.64 -5.27
N PHE A 36 4.33 -14.79 -4.81
CA PHE A 36 5.51 -14.88 -3.94
C PHE A 36 6.79 -14.57 -4.71
N THR A 37 7.03 -15.24 -5.85
CA THR A 37 8.20 -14.97 -6.69
C THR A 37 8.22 -13.51 -7.13
N LEU A 38 7.06 -12.96 -7.51
CA LEU A 38 6.94 -11.57 -7.89
C LEU A 38 7.21 -10.62 -6.72
N ALA A 39 6.71 -10.93 -5.51
CA ALA A 39 7.00 -10.17 -4.29
C ALA A 39 8.50 -10.12 -3.98
N GLY A 40 9.16 -11.26 -4.04
CA GLY A 40 10.60 -11.36 -3.79
C GLY A 40 11.42 -10.58 -4.83
N TYR A 41 11.18 -10.82 -6.12
CA TYR A 41 11.96 -10.19 -7.18
C TYR A 41 11.79 -8.66 -7.23
N ARG A 42 10.54 -8.17 -7.21
CA ARG A 42 10.31 -6.71 -7.19
C ARG A 42 10.93 -6.03 -5.97
N SER A 43 11.02 -6.75 -4.85
CA SER A 43 11.62 -6.23 -3.62
C SER A 43 13.14 -6.12 -3.73
N ILE A 44 13.85 -7.00 -4.47
CA ILE A 44 15.27 -6.79 -4.79
C ILE A 44 15.46 -5.46 -5.52
N VAL A 45 14.70 -5.21 -6.58
CA VAL A 45 14.81 -3.96 -7.35
C VAL A 45 14.56 -2.75 -6.44
N SER A 46 13.52 -2.83 -5.58
CA SER A 46 13.25 -1.78 -4.59
C SER A 46 14.41 -1.58 -3.60
N VAL A 47 14.98 -2.66 -3.07
CA VAL A 47 16.14 -2.62 -2.16
C VAL A 47 17.34 -1.98 -2.83
N VAL A 48 17.61 -2.29 -4.10
CA VAL A 48 18.71 -1.67 -4.87
C VAL A 48 18.49 -0.16 -4.99
N ILE A 49 17.30 0.28 -5.39
CA ILE A 49 16.97 1.71 -5.53
C ILE A 49 17.13 2.45 -4.18
N LEU A 50 16.51 1.90 -3.12
CA LEU A 50 16.58 2.49 -1.78
C LEU A 50 18.01 2.46 -1.23
N GLY A 51 18.76 1.39 -1.46
CA GLY A 51 20.17 1.24 -1.05
C GLY A 51 21.09 2.23 -1.73
N LEU A 52 20.95 2.42 -3.04
CA LEU A 52 21.71 3.40 -3.81
C LEU A 52 21.46 4.83 -3.31
N TYR A 53 20.21 5.16 -3.01
CA TYR A 53 19.87 6.47 -2.44
C TYR A 53 20.47 6.64 -1.03
N ARG A 54 20.34 5.64 -0.18
CA ARG A 54 20.82 5.70 1.22
C ARG A 54 22.34 5.76 1.32
N ARG A 55 23.03 5.17 0.37
CA ARG A 55 24.51 4.97 0.39
C ARG A 55 25.00 4.33 1.70
N SER A 56 24.13 3.59 2.39
CA SER A 56 24.42 2.95 3.67
C SER A 56 23.52 1.73 3.87
N PHE A 57 24.10 0.62 4.27
CA PHE A 57 23.39 -0.60 4.66
C PHE A 57 22.98 -0.60 6.15
N LYS A 58 23.44 0.39 6.93
CA LYS A 58 23.13 0.48 8.36
C LYS A 58 21.65 0.85 8.53
N VAL A 59 20.90 0.01 9.24
CA VAL A 59 19.50 0.23 9.58
C VAL A 59 19.40 0.44 11.09
N LYS A 60 18.58 1.38 11.53
CA LYS A 60 18.26 1.50 12.97
C LYS A 60 17.41 0.29 13.36
N ALA A 61 18.00 -0.71 13.99
CA ALA A 61 17.35 -1.96 14.39
C ALA A 61 16.64 -1.78 15.76
N ASN A 62 15.58 -0.97 15.81
CA ASN A 62 14.72 -0.82 16.99
C ASN A 62 13.34 -1.43 16.75
N ALA A 63 12.55 -1.61 17.80
CA ALA A 63 11.22 -2.23 17.71
C ALA A 63 10.30 -1.54 16.69
N PRO A 64 10.18 -0.20 16.63
CA PRO A 64 9.39 0.47 15.59
C PRO A 64 9.84 0.13 14.17
N THR A 65 11.15 0.05 13.93
CA THR A 65 11.69 -0.32 12.61
C THR A 65 11.32 -1.75 12.23
N TRP A 66 11.38 -2.70 13.16
CA TRP A 66 11.00 -4.09 12.89
C TRP A 66 9.48 -4.24 12.66
N ILE A 67 8.65 -3.54 13.47
CA ILE A 67 7.19 -3.53 13.28
C ILE A 67 6.83 -2.97 11.89
N GLY A 68 7.43 -1.82 11.53
CA GLY A 68 7.22 -1.22 10.23
C GLY A 68 7.72 -2.11 9.08
N ALA A 69 8.88 -2.74 9.22
CA ALA A 69 9.45 -3.63 8.22
C ALA A 69 8.59 -4.89 8.00
N ALA A 70 8.15 -5.53 9.08
CA ALA A 70 7.20 -6.66 9.00
C ALA A 70 5.89 -6.23 8.33
N GLY A 71 5.37 -5.05 8.70
CA GLY A 71 4.19 -4.46 8.06
C GLY A 71 4.39 -4.27 6.56
N VAL A 72 5.50 -3.69 6.11
CA VAL A 72 5.83 -3.52 4.68
C VAL A 72 5.91 -4.86 3.97
N ALA A 73 6.62 -5.85 4.53
CA ALA A 73 6.80 -7.16 3.93
C ALA A 73 5.46 -7.90 3.76
N LEU A 74 4.65 -7.93 4.82
CA LEU A 74 3.35 -8.58 4.79
C LEU A 74 2.38 -7.86 3.84
N THR A 75 2.27 -6.53 3.92
CA THR A 75 1.41 -5.76 3.02
C THR A 75 1.79 -6.00 1.57
N SER A 76 3.08 -5.93 1.26
CA SER A 76 3.62 -6.13 -0.08
C SER A 76 3.24 -7.50 -0.65
N THR A 77 3.38 -8.55 0.15
CA THR A 77 3.06 -9.93 -0.25
C THR A 77 1.55 -10.14 -0.39
N LEU A 78 0.78 -9.74 0.64
CA LEU A 78 -0.67 -9.93 0.68
C LEU A 78 -1.39 -9.13 -0.41
N PHE A 79 -0.92 -7.93 -0.72
CA PHE A 79 -1.44 -7.15 -1.84
C PHE A 79 -1.29 -7.88 -3.18
N LEU A 80 -0.12 -8.47 -3.44
CA LEU A 80 0.09 -9.25 -4.67
C LEU A 80 -0.76 -10.51 -4.71
N ILE A 81 -0.91 -11.23 -3.59
CA ILE A 81 -1.82 -12.38 -3.50
C ILE A 81 -3.24 -11.92 -3.82
N SER A 82 -3.69 -10.83 -3.20
CA SER A 82 -5.02 -10.26 -3.44
C SER A 82 -5.21 -9.89 -4.92
N THR A 83 -4.26 -9.18 -5.52
CA THR A 83 -4.32 -8.75 -6.93
C THR A 83 -4.33 -9.93 -7.90
N LYS A 84 -3.62 -11.03 -7.57
CA LYS A 84 -3.60 -12.25 -8.40
C LYS A 84 -4.88 -13.09 -8.28
N LEU A 85 -5.50 -13.08 -7.12
CA LEU A 85 -6.69 -13.91 -6.82
C LEU A 85 -8.02 -13.16 -7.00
N THR A 86 -7.99 -11.83 -7.18
CA THR A 86 -9.19 -11.01 -7.40
C THR A 86 -8.90 -9.89 -8.40
N SER A 87 -9.68 -8.81 -8.40
CA SER A 87 -9.39 -7.64 -9.24
C SER A 87 -8.40 -6.70 -8.56
N ALA A 88 -7.65 -5.93 -9.36
CA ALA A 88 -6.76 -4.90 -8.83
C ALA A 88 -7.54 -3.82 -8.05
N ALA A 89 -8.76 -3.51 -8.49
CA ALA A 89 -9.66 -2.61 -7.78
C ALA A 89 -10.04 -3.13 -6.39
N ASN A 90 -10.42 -4.41 -6.27
CA ASN A 90 -10.73 -5.00 -4.98
C ASN A 90 -9.50 -5.02 -4.06
N ALA A 91 -8.35 -5.44 -4.58
CA ALA A 91 -7.12 -5.52 -3.80
C ALA A 91 -6.74 -4.17 -3.17
N ILE A 92 -6.76 -3.09 -3.97
CA ILE A 92 -6.39 -1.76 -3.48
C ILE A 92 -7.44 -1.18 -2.53
N VAL A 93 -8.73 -1.31 -2.83
CA VAL A 93 -9.80 -0.78 -1.97
C VAL A 93 -9.81 -1.47 -0.61
N LEU A 94 -9.63 -2.79 -0.59
CA LEU A 94 -9.57 -3.56 0.66
C LEU A 94 -8.33 -3.18 1.49
N GLN A 95 -7.18 -2.94 0.87
CA GLN A 95 -6.00 -2.42 1.57
C GLN A 95 -6.26 -1.03 2.16
N TYR A 96 -7.03 -0.17 1.49
CA TYR A 96 -7.41 1.15 2.00
C TYR A 96 -8.52 1.12 3.06
N ALA A 97 -9.00 -0.05 3.47
CA ALA A 97 -9.78 -0.22 4.70
C ALA A 97 -8.97 -0.02 6.01
N MET A 98 -7.67 0.24 5.91
CA MET A 98 -6.76 0.50 7.02
C MET A 98 -7.31 1.42 8.13
N PRO A 99 -8.06 2.53 7.87
CA PRO A 99 -8.57 3.38 8.93
C PRO A 99 -9.42 2.64 9.98
N ILE A 100 -10.15 1.61 9.58
CA ILE A 100 -10.91 0.77 10.52
C ILE A 100 -9.97 0.17 11.56
N PHE A 101 -8.86 -0.41 11.12
CA PHE A 101 -7.90 -1.06 12.01
C PHE A 101 -7.11 -0.06 12.86
N VAL A 102 -6.88 1.16 12.36
CA VAL A 102 -6.31 2.25 13.16
C VAL A 102 -7.25 2.64 14.30
N ILE A 103 -8.55 2.79 14.01
CA ILE A 103 -9.58 3.10 15.02
C ILE A 103 -9.68 1.97 16.04
N LEU A 104 -9.74 0.72 15.61
CA LEU A 104 -9.75 -0.44 16.51
C LEU A 104 -8.51 -0.46 17.42
N TYR A 105 -7.32 -0.18 16.89
CA TYR A 105 -6.10 -0.06 17.69
C TYR A 105 -6.20 1.05 18.74
N GLN A 106 -6.75 2.22 18.39
CA GLN A 106 -6.94 3.32 19.33
C GLN A 106 -7.89 2.92 20.48
N ILE A 107 -8.98 2.21 20.17
CA ILE A 107 -9.96 1.76 21.17
C ILE A 107 -9.34 0.69 22.07
N PHE A 108 -8.83 -0.39 21.50
CA PHE A 108 -8.46 -1.59 22.27
C PHE A 108 -7.07 -1.49 22.92
N VAL A 109 -6.10 -0.84 22.26
CA VAL A 109 -4.72 -0.76 22.73
C VAL A 109 -4.44 0.56 23.45
N GLN A 110 -4.83 1.69 22.85
CA GLN A 110 -4.61 3.00 23.45
C GLN A 110 -5.69 3.38 24.47
N LYS A 111 -6.77 2.60 24.59
CA LYS A 111 -7.91 2.84 25.50
C LYS A 111 -8.57 4.21 25.29
N LYS A 112 -8.46 4.78 24.08
CA LYS A 112 -9.12 6.03 23.72
C LYS A 112 -10.56 5.78 23.34
N ARG A 113 -11.48 6.64 23.79
CA ARG A 113 -12.87 6.60 23.34
C ARG A 113 -12.94 7.07 21.88
N PRO A 114 -13.63 6.33 20.99
CA PRO A 114 -13.80 6.75 19.61
C PRO A 114 -14.68 8.01 19.56
N THR A 115 -14.36 8.92 18.68
CA THR A 115 -15.23 10.06 18.38
C THR A 115 -16.40 9.63 17.50
N ALA A 116 -17.44 10.46 17.39
CA ALA A 116 -18.55 10.21 16.44
C ALA A 116 -18.04 10.15 15.01
N LEU A 117 -17.01 10.94 14.67
CA LEU A 117 -16.36 10.93 13.37
C LEU A 117 -15.65 9.58 13.10
N ASP A 118 -14.93 9.04 14.11
CA ASP A 118 -14.29 7.73 13.99
C ASP A 118 -15.31 6.62 13.68
N VAL A 119 -16.41 6.58 14.46
CA VAL A 119 -17.45 5.56 14.33
C VAL A 119 -18.16 5.67 12.99
N SER A 120 -18.56 6.88 12.57
CA SER A 120 -19.24 7.10 11.30
C SER A 120 -18.34 6.73 10.11
N THR A 121 -17.07 7.12 10.17
CA THR A 121 -16.10 6.76 9.12
C THR A 121 -15.90 5.25 9.04
N ALA A 122 -15.72 4.57 10.19
CA ALA A 122 -15.58 3.12 10.21
C ALA A 122 -16.81 2.41 9.61
N ALA A 123 -18.02 2.88 9.91
CA ALA A 123 -19.25 2.33 9.36
C ALA A 123 -19.33 2.51 7.83
N VAL A 124 -19.00 3.70 7.32
CA VAL A 124 -19.02 3.98 5.87
C VAL A 124 -17.93 3.19 5.13
N VAL A 125 -16.72 3.10 5.69
CA VAL A 125 -15.64 2.29 5.10
C VAL A 125 -16.02 0.81 5.11
N LEU A 126 -16.65 0.31 6.19
CA LEU A 126 -17.13 -1.07 6.26
C LEU A 126 -18.16 -1.36 5.18
N LEU A 127 -19.08 -0.42 4.90
CA LEU A 127 -20.04 -0.56 3.79
C LEU A 127 -19.32 -0.74 2.45
N GLY A 128 -18.32 0.09 2.16
CA GLY A 128 -17.51 -0.02 0.94
C GLY A 128 -16.76 -1.35 0.84
N VAL A 129 -16.22 -1.83 1.94
CA VAL A 129 -15.58 -3.16 2.03
C VAL A 129 -16.58 -4.27 1.72
N VAL A 130 -17.79 -4.23 2.29
CA VAL A 130 -18.85 -5.23 2.04
C VAL A 130 -19.22 -5.24 0.55
N LEU A 131 -19.35 -4.09 -0.10
CA LEU A 131 -19.63 -4.03 -1.54
C LEU A 131 -18.53 -4.71 -2.37
N CYS A 132 -17.25 -4.48 -2.05
CA CYS A 132 -16.13 -5.15 -2.70
C CYS A 132 -16.15 -6.66 -2.46
N PHE A 133 -16.45 -7.10 -1.22
CA PHE A 133 -16.58 -8.53 -0.90
C PHE A 133 -17.70 -9.21 -1.69
N CYS A 134 -18.86 -8.57 -1.79
CA CYS A 134 -19.98 -9.10 -2.57
C CYS A 134 -19.60 -9.28 -4.04
N GLN A 135 -18.84 -8.36 -4.63
CA GLN A 135 -18.31 -8.51 -6.00
C GLN A 135 -17.31 -9.68 -6.07
N GLY A 136 -16.37 -9.77 -5.14
CA GLY A 136 -15.39 -10.85 -5.10
C GLY A 136 -16.00 -12.24 -4.90
N MET A 137 -17.04 -12.35 -4.10
CA MET A 137 -17.79 -13.63 -3.94
C MET A 137 -18.43 -14.07 -5.26
N ARG A 138 -18.99 -13.13 -6.03
CA ARG A 138 -19.57 -13.44 -7.35
C ARG A 138 -18.54 -13.91 -8.36
N THR A 139 -17.30 -13.47 -8.24
CA THR A 139 -16.18 -13.81 -9.13
C THR A 139 -15.28 -14.93 -8.60
N GLY A 140 -15.60 -15.54 -7.46
CA GLY A 140 -14.77 -16.58 -6.84
C GLY A 140 -13.51 -16.07 -6.13
N GLY A 141 -13.33 -14.75 -5.98
CA GLY A 141 -12.14 -14.12 -5.41
C GLY A 141 -12.11 -14.00 -3.88
N LEU A 142 -12.79 -14.86 -3.12
CA LEU A 142 -12.90 -14.75 -1.67
C LEU A 142 -11.53 -14.75 -0.96
N LEU A 143 -10.64 -15.67 -1.33
CA LEU A 143 -9.28 -15.73 -0.74
C LEU A 143 -8.47 -14.46 -1.06
N GLY A 144 -8.63 -13.92 -2.27
CA GLY A 144 -8.02 -12.65 -2.66
C GLY A 144 -8.53 -11.47 -1.82
N ASN A 145 -9.83 -11.44 -1.53
CA ASN A 145 -10.42 -10.41 -0.68
C ASN A 145 -9.94 -10.51 0.78
N ILE A 146 -9.83 -11.73 1.32
CA ILE A 146 -9.26 -11.95 2.66
C ILE A 146 -7.80 -11.46 2.69
N ALA A 147 -7.00 -11.80 1.68
CA ALA A 147 -5.62 -11.30 1.57
C ALA A 147 -5.57 -9.77 1.52
N GLY A 148 -6.47 -9.11 0.80
CA GLY A 148 -6.58 -7.64 0.75
C GLY A 148 -6.88 -7.01 2.10
N LEU A 149 -7.78 -7.59 2.90
CA LEU A 149 -8.04 -7.12 4.27
C LEU A 149 -6.86 -7.37 5.21
N LEU A 150 -6.19 -8.51 5.11
CA LEU A 150 -4.97 -8.77 5.87
C LEU A 150 -3.84 -7.79 5.48
N ALA A 151 -3.79 -7.39 4.20
CA ALA A 151 -2.91 -6.32 3.76
C ALA A 151 -3.24 -4.99 4.46
N ALA A 152 -4.53 -4.64 4.66
CA ALA A 152 -4.93 -3.45 5.40
C ALA A 152 -4.47 -3.49 6.87
N VAL A 153 -4.59 -4.64 7.53
CA VAL A 153 -4.08 -4.83 8.91
C VAL A 153 -2.56 -4.59 8.96
N SER A 154 -1.83 -5.21 8.01
CA SER A 154 -0.37 -5.06 7.93
C SER A 154 0.05 -3.63 7.60
N TRP A 155 -0.69 -2.96 6.72
CA TRP A 155 -0.46 -1.55 6.38
C TRP A 155 -0.71 -0.63 7.57
N THR A 156 -1.70 -0.96 8.42
CA THR A 156 -1.92 -0.25 9.69
C THR A 156 -0.68 -0.30 10.58
N ALA A 157 0.00 -1.44 10.69
CA ALA A 157 1.24 -1.55 11.46
C ALA A 157 2.34 -0.63 10.94
N VAL A 158 2.45 -0.42 9.62
CA VAL A 158 3.39 0.53 9.01
C VAL A 158 3.11 1.97 9.46
N PHE A 159 1.83 2.38 9.45
CA PHE A 159 1.45 3.72 9.89
C PHE A 159 1.63 3.93 11.40
N LEU A 160 1.34 2.93 12.19
CA LEU A 160 1.54 3.01 13.65
C LEU A 160 3.04 3.08 13.98
N ALA A 161 3.86 2.25 13.33
CA ALA A 161 5.32 2.28 13.49
C ALA A 161 5.91 3.66 13.17
N ALA A 162 5.42 4.31 12.08
CA ALA A 162 5.88 5.63 11.68
C ALA A 162 5.67 6.72 12.74
N ARG A 163 4.73 6.52 13.67
CA ARG A 163 4.43 7.45 14.79
C ARG A 163 5.19 7.11 16.08
N MET A 164 5.87 5.98 16.13
CA MET A 164 6.64 5.58 17.30
C MET A 164 7.95 6.36 17.42
N PRO A 165 8.39 6.72 18.63
CA PRO A 165 9.66 7.41 18.83
C PRO A 165 10.85 6.66 18.22
N GLY A 166 11.75 7.38 17.58
CA GLY A 166 12.97 6.80 16.98
C GLY A 166 12.74 6.04 15.68
N CYS A 167 11.51 6.00 15.15
CA CYS A 167 11.22 5.39 13.86
C CYS A 167 11.80 6.22 12.70
N ASP A 168 12.36 5.52 11.70
CA ASP A 168 12.79 6.10 10.43
C ASP A 168 12.12 5.35 9.26
N ALA A 169 11.26 6.06 8.53
CA ALA A 169 10.49 5.48 7.43
C ALA A 169 11.39 4.84 6.37
N MET A 170 12.52 5.46 6.05
CA MET A 170 13.46 4.91 5.08
C MET A 170 14.09 3.61 5.56
N SER A 171 14.34 3.47 6.86
CA SER A 171 14.93 2.25 7.43
C SER A 171 13.94 1.08 7.41
N TYR A 172 12.69 1.29 7.82
CA TYR A 172 11.73 0.20 7.82
C TYR A 172 11.26 -0.19 6.41
N THR A 173 11.16 0.75 5.47
CA THR A 173 10.81 0.41 4.08
C THR A 173 11.93 -0.38 3.41
N TYR A 174 13.19 0.00 3.64
CA TYR A 174 14.35 -0.75 3.15
C TYR A 174 14.39 -2.16 3.74
N LEU A 175 14.30 -2.29 5.07
CA LEU A 175 14.32 -3.58 5.76
C LEU A 175 13.12 -4.46 5.38
N GLY A 176 11.93 -3.89 5.25
CA GLY A 176 10.73 -4.62 4.86
C GLY A 176 10.81 -5.21 3.45
N ASN A 177 11.36 -4.45 2.49
CA ASN A 177 11.64 -4.99 1.16
C ASN A 177 12.75 -6.06 1.22
N LEU A 178 13.76 -5.90 2.06
CA LEU A 178 14.80 -6.92 2.26
C LEU A 178 14.19 -8.22 2.82
N LEU A 179 13.27 -8.14 3.78
CA LEU A 179 12.53 -9.30 4.30
C LEU A 179 11.69 -9.97 3.20
N CYS A 180 11.07 -9.19 2.30
CA CYS A 180 10.34 -9.76 1.17
C CYS A 180 11.22 -10.59 0.22
N CYS A 181 12.53 -10.33 0.15
CA CYS A 181 13.43 -11.09 -0.71
C CYS A 181 13.49 -12.58 -0.32
N VAL A 182 13.07 -12.96 0.89
CA VAL A 182 12.99 -14.37 1.32
C VAL A 182 12.09 -15.19 0.38
N TRP A 183 11.09 -14.58 -0.22
CA TRP A 183 10.20 -15.26 -1.17
C TRP A 183 10.88 -15.74 -2.45
N LEU A 184 12.09 -15.28 -2.74
CA LEU A 184 12.89 -15.83 -3.86
C LEU A 184 13.29 -17.27 -3.61
N LEU A 185 13.35 -17.71 -2.35
CA LEU A 185 13.58 -19.11 -2.03
C LEU A 185 12.44 -20.01 -2.53
N ALA A 186 11.28 -19.46 -2.79
CA ALA A 186 10.15 -20.17 -3.40
C ALA A 186 10.27 -20.29 -4.93
N MET A 187 11.15 -19.52 -5.57
CA MET A 187 11.30 -19.45 -7.04
C MET A 187 11.59 -20.83 -7.69
N PRO A 188 12.44 -21.70 -7.14
CA PRO A 188 12.70 -23.01 -7.74
C PRO A 188 11.50 -23.95 -7.73
N PHE A 189 10.53 -23.74 -6.84
CA PHE A 189 9.35 -24.59 -6.68
C PHE A 189 8.18 -24.18 -7.58
N TYR A 190 8.27 -23.03 -8.26
CA TYR A 190 7.21 -22.49 -9.11
C TYR A 190 7.70 -22.32 -10.54
N PRO A 191 7.34 -23.24 -11.44
CA PRO A 191 7.84 -23.26 -12.84
C PRO A 191 7.41 -22.05 -13.68
N ALA A 192 6.50 -21.21 -13.20
CA ALA A 192 5.98 -20.05 -13.91
C ALA A 192 7.00 -18.91 -14.16
N VAL A 193 8.25 -19.06 -13.72
CA VAL A 193 9.34 -18.10 -13.99
C VAL A 193 9.79 -18.10 -15.46
N SER A 194 9.33 -19.05 -16.27
CA SER A 194 9.62 -19.13 -17.71
C SER A 194 8.89 -18.08 -18.56
N ALA A 195 8.41 -17.00 -17.98
CA ALA A 195 7.57 -16.00 -18.66
C ALA A 195 8.30 -15.13 -19.73
N GLY A 196 9.43 -15.54 -20.22
CA GLY A 196 10.17 -14.85 -21.28
C GLY A 196 10.67 -13.44 -20.87
N PRO A 197 11.28 -12.70 -21.81
CA PRO A 197 11.86 -11.38 -21.55
C PRO A 197 10.84 -10.35 -21.02
N MET A 198 9.58 -10.43 -21.49
CA MET A 198 8.52 -9.51 -21.08
C MET A 198 8.15 -9.67 -19.60
N GLY A 199 8.15 -10.91 -19.07
CA GLY A 199 7.89 -11.15 -17.64
C GLY A 199 8.96 -10.54 -16.74
N TRP A 200 10.22 -10.64 -17.13
CA TRP A 200 11.33 -10.00 -16.42
C TRP A 200 11.24 -8.47 -16.47
N LEU A 201 10.94 -7.91 -17.65
CA LEU A 201 10.80 -6.48 -17.84
C LEU A 201 9.67 -5.91 -16.97
N THR A 202 8.50 -6.54 -16.98
CA THR A 202 7.35 -6.08 -16.18
C THR A 202 7.59 -6.24 -14.68
N ALA A 203 8.24 -7.33 -14.24
CA ALA A 203 8.60 -7.52 -12.83
C ALA A 203 9.64 -6.49 -12.37
N THR A 204 10.63 -6.14 -13.22
CA THR A 204 11.61 -5.10 -12.94
C THR A 204 10.96 -3.73 -12.88
N ALA A 205 10.08 -3.39 -13.83
CA ALA A 205 9.31 -2.15 -13.81
C ALA A 205 8.45 -2.03 -12.55
N LEU A 206 7.79 -3.13 -12.14
CA LEU A 206 7.02 -3.18 -10.91
C LEU A 206 7.89 -2.90 -9.67
N GLY A 207 9.07 -3.50 -9.61
CA GLY A 207 10.04 -3.27 -8.54
C GLY A 207 10.58 -1.84 -8.53
N ALA A 208 10.82 -1.26 -9.71
CA ALA A 208 11.24 0.14 -9.85
C ALA A 208 10.13 1.10 -9.37
N CYS A 209 8.89 0.87 -9.78
CA CYS A 209 7.74 1.65 -9.30
C CYS A 209 7.58 1.55 -7.77
N LEU A 210 7.74 0.35 -7.20
CA LEU A 210 7.67 0.14 -5.75
C LEU A 210 8.78 0.92 -5.03
N GLY A 211 10.03 0.78 -5.47
CA GLY A 211 11.19 1.43 -4.87
C GLY A 211 11.15 2.95 -4.97
N LEU A 212 10.80 3.48 -6.14
CA LEU A 212 10.64 4.92 -6.37
C LEU A 212 9.47 5.47 -5.53
N GLY A 213 8.36 4.74 -5.43
CA GLY A 213 7.24 5.11 -4.57
C GLY A 213 7.66 5.26 -3.12
N TYR A 214 8.36 4.28 -2.54
CA TYR A 214 8.88 4.37 -1.17
C TYR A 214 9.93 5.47 -1.00
N LEU A 215 10.79 5.68 -1.99
CA LEU A 215 11.76 6.77 -1.98
C LEU A 215 11.06 8.13 -1.90
N PHE A 216 10.14 8.39 -2.83
CA PHE A 216 9.42 9.67 -2.87
C PHE A 216 8.54 9.88 -1.64
N PHE A 217 7.86 8.84 -1.15
CA PHE A 217 7.12 8.91 0.09
C PHE A 217 8.01 9.34 1.27
N SER A 218 9.16 8.68 1.43
CA SER A 218 10.11 9.01 2.50
C SER A 218 10.66 10.43 2.39
N LEU A 219 10.92 10.90 1.17
CA LEU A 219 11.36 12.28 0.90
C LEU A 219 10.28 13.30 1.22
N GLY A 220 9.02 13.00 0.87
CA GLY A 220 7.88 13.85 1.18
C GLY A 220 7.68 14.01 2.69
N MET A 221 7.71 12.90 3.42
CA MET A 221 7.59 12.92 4.88
C MET A 221 8.71 13.69 5.57
N ARG A 222 9.96 13.56 5.11
CA ARG A 222 11.11 14.34 5.62
C ARG A 222 11.00 15.84 5.39
N ARG A 223 10.16 16.29 4.43
CA ARG A 223 9.90 17.70 4.16
C ARG A 223 8.74 18.30 4.96
N GLY A 224 8.35 17.65 6.04
CA GLY A 224 7.36 18.16 6.98
C GLY A 224 5.92 18.12 6.45
N VAL A 225 5.62 17.24 5.48
CA VAL A 225 4.23 16.98 5.09
C VAL A 225 3.52 16.29 6.25
N SER A 226 2.39 16.83 6.69
CA SER A 226 1.60 16.19 7.75
C SER A 226 1.08 14.82 7.29
N SER A 227 0.96 13.87 8.21
CA SER A 227 0.43 12.53 7.90
C SER A 227 -0.96 12.59 7.27
N ILE A 228 -1.79 13.56 7.65
CA ILE A 228 -3.12 13.79 7.07
C ILE A 228 -2.99 14.23 5.60
N THR A 229 -2.14 15.23 5.34
CA THR A 229 -1.91 15.69 3.96
C THR A 229 -1.35 14.56 3.10
N ALA A 230 -0.41 13.78 3.63
CA ALA A 230 0.16 12.62 2.93
C ALA A 230 -0.92 11.57 2.62
N ALA A 231 -1.80 11.26 3.58
CA ALA A 231 -2.89 10.30 3.38
C ALA A 231 -3.90 10.77 2.30
N ILE A 232 -4.28 12.07 2.30
CA ILE A 232 -5.18 12.63 1.28
C ILE A 232 -4.54 12.54 -0.11
N VAL A 233 -3.29 12.95 -0.21
CA VAL A 233 -2.56 13.00 -1.48
C VAL A 233 -2.29 11.58 -2.01
N ALA A 234 -2.00 10.63 -1.13
CA ALA A 234 -1.81 9.23 -1.49
C ALA A 234 -3.07 8.54 -2.03
N ASN A 235 -4.28 9.11 -1.78
CA ASN A 235 -5.53 8.60 -2.36
C ASN A 235 -5.58 8.68 -3.91
N VAL A 236 -4.58 9.26 -4.54
CA VAL A 236 -4.40 9.15 -6.00
C VAL A 236 -4.15 7.69 -6.44
N GLU A 237 -3.48 6.88 -5.60
CA GLU A 237 -3.16 5.48 -5.90
C GLU A 237 -4.42 4.62 -6.12
N PRO A 238 -5.40 4.53 -5.20
CA PRO A 238 -6.58 3.70 -5.39
C PRO A 238 -7.53 4.19 -6.48
N VAL A 239 -7.36 5.41 -6.98
CA VAL A 239 -8.06 5.90 -8.18
C VAL A 239 -7.35 5.44 -9.45
N LEU A 240 -6.04 5.67 -9.53
CA LEU A 240 -5.28 5.39 -10.74
C LEU A 240 -5.03 3.89 -10.95
N ASN A 241 -4.86 3.10 -9.88
CA ASN A 241 -4.56 1.67 -9.99
C ASN A 241 -5.63 0.90 -10.80
N PRO A 242 -6.92 0.91 -10.44
CA PRO A 242 -7.95 0.27 -11.27
C PRO A 242 -8.14 0.95 -12.63
N THR A 243 -7.86 2.26 -12.75
CA THR A 243 -7.93 2.97 -14.03
C THR A 243 -6.92 2.41 -15.02
N TRP A 244 -5.66 2.18 -14.61
CA TRP A 244 -4.66 1.54 -15.46
C TRP A 244 -5.04 0.11 -15.85
N CYS A 245 -5.60 -0.66 -14.91
CA CYS A 245 -6.05 -2.03 -15.20
C CYS A 245 -7.21 -2.04 -16.20
N PHE A 246 -8.14 -1.12 -16.08
CA PHE A 246 -9.23 -0.98 -17.04
C PHE A 246 -8.72 -0.58 -18.44
N LEU A 247 -7.88 0.47 -18.53
CA LEU A 247 -7.39 1.00 -19.82
C LEU A 247 -6.42 0.04 -20.53
N LEU A 248 -5.55 -0.66 -19.80
CA LEU A 248 -4.47 -1.46 -20.39
C LEU A 248 -4.76 -2.95 -20.46
N LEU A 249 -5.64 -3.46 -19.60
CA LEU A 249 -5.98 -4.89 -19.55
C LEU A 249 -7.45 -5.17 -19.86
N GLY A 250 -8.29 -4.14 -20.00
CA GLY A 250 -9.75 -4.30 -20.12
C GLY A 250 -10.39 -4.91 -18.85
N GLU A 251 -9.70 -4.88 -17.69
CA GLU A 251 -10.21 -5.44 -16.44
C GLU A 251 -11.40 -4.60 -15.94
N ASN A 252 -12.61 -5.16 -16.01
CA ASN A 252 -13.78 -4.51 -15.46
C ASN A 252 -13.97 -4.95 -14.00
N PRO A 253 -13.78 -4.06 -13.01
CA PRO A 253 -13.91 -4.40 -11.61
C PRO A 253 -15.36 -4.69 -11.18
N GLY A 254 -16.32 -4.37 -12.04
CA GLY A 254 -17.75 -4.51 -11.75
C GLY A 254 -18.31 -3.35 -10.91
N ALA A 255 -19.63 -3.15 -11.01
CA ALA A 255 -20.31 -2.00 -10.40
C ALA A 255 -20.19 -1.96 -8.88
N LEU A 256 -20.27 -3.11 -8.20
CA LEU A 256 -20.15 -3.17 -6.74
C LEU A 256 -18.74 -2.78 -6.26
N SER A 257 -17.68 -3.23 -6.96
CA SER A 257 -16.30 -2.81 -6.63
C SER A 257 -16.09 -1.32 -6.85
N LEU A 258 -16.59 -0.77 -7.96
CA LEU A 258 -16.48 0.67 -8.24
C LEU A 258 -17.23 1.50 -7.20
N SER A 259 -18.45 1.08 -6.83
CA SER A 259 -19.22 1.74 -5.78
C SER A 259 -18.52 1.65 -4.43
N GLY A 260 -18.00 0.47 -4.08
CA GLY A 260 -17.23 0.26 -2.85
C GLY A 260 -15.98 1.11 -2.80
N ALA A 261 -15.25 1.21 -3.92
CA ALA A 261 -14.07 2.08 -4.05
C ALA A 261 -14.43 3.56 -3.80
N ALA A 262 -15.48 4.06 -4.46
CA ALA A 262 -15.93 5.43 -4.28
C ALA A 262 -16.31 5.71 -2.82
N VAL A 263 -17.06 4.82 -2.17
CA VAL A 263 -17.46 4.93 -0.77
C VAL A 263 -16.24 4.98 0.16
N VAL A 264 -15.27 4.07 0.01
CA VAL A 264 -14.05 4.04 0.85
C VAL A 264 -13.22 5.31 0.64
N LEU A 265 -12.99 5.72 -0.61
CA LEU A 265 -12.20 6.92 -0.92
C LEU A 265 -12.83 8.19 -0.34
N LEU A 266 -14.14 8.35 -0.52
CA LEU A 266 -14.85 9.51 0.02
C LEU A 266 -14.81 9.53 1.56
N ALA A 267 -15.03 8.38 2.21
CA ALA A 267 -14.96 8.26 3.67
C ALA A 267 -13.57 8.59 4.21
N VAL A 268 -12.50 8.02 3.65
CA VAL A 268 -11.11 8.26 4.08
C VAL A 268 -10.70 9.71 3.84
N THR A 269 -11.07 10.28 2.70
CA THR A 269 -10.78 11.68 2.39
C THR A 269 -11.53 12.63 3.34
N ALA A 270 -12.83 12.40 3.56
CA ALA A 270 -13.63 13.19 4.50
C ALA A 270 -13.09 13.11 5.92
N TYR A 271 -12.77 11.91 6.41
CA TYR A 271 -12.13 11.72 7.71
C TYR A 271 -10.83 12.52 7.84
N SER A 272 -9.97 12.42 6.84
CA SER A 272 -8.68 13.11 6.84
C SER A 272 -8.82 14.64 6.84
N LEU A 273 -9.88 15.18 6.25
CA LEU A 273 -10.16 16.62 6.23
C LEU A 273 -10.80 17.10 7.54
N LEU A 274 -11.74 16.32 8.10
CA LEU A 274 -12.50 16.69 9.30
C LEU A 274 -11.69 16.50 10.58
N SER A 275 -10.93 15.42 10.70
CA SER A 275 -10.07 15.16 11.87
C SER A 275 -8.98 16.22 12.09
N LYS A 276 -8.67 17.03 11.06
CA LYS A 276 -7.74 18.16 11.16
C LYS A 276 -8.32 19.35 11.93
N LYS A 277 -9.65 19.44 12.07
CA LYS A 277 -10.32 20.54 12.77
C LYS A 277 -10.41 20.30 14.29
N GLU A 278 -10.18 19.06 14.74
CA GLU A 278 -10.29 18.67 16.15
C GLU A 278 -8.93 18.59 16.88
N ALA A 279 -7.81 18.78 16.17
CA ALA A 279 -6.43 18.80 16.69
C ALA A 279 -5.87 20.22 16.71
#